data_55e3e303fae6afe9d14bd568b1f9e94e
#
_entry.id   55e3e303fae6afe9d14bd568b1f9e94e
#
_cell.length_a   1.000
_cell.length_b   1.000
_cell.length_c   1.000
_cell.angle_alpha   90.00
_cell.angle_beta   90.00
_cell.angle_gamma   90.00
#
_symmetry.space_group_name_H-M   'P 1'
#
loop_
_entity.id
_entity.type
_entity.pdbx_description
1 polymer ?
#
loop_
_entity_poly.entity_id
_entity_poly.type
_entity_poly.pdbx_seq_one_letter_code
_entity_poly.pdbx_strand_id
1 'polypeptide(L)'
;LNNKYEVLDNGPFFHGTKAELKIGDLLKPQYLSNYQDKKSNYIYFTATLDAAKWGAELATSKSKERIYIVEPLGDFENDPNLTNKKFHGNPTRSYRSRSPLKIIAELGLWERHSDEEVNHMLTSLKKLREEGKAVIYD
;
A
#
# COMPACT_ATOMS: atom_id res chain seq x y z
N LEU A 1 -4.14 -18.56 -21.21
CA LEU A 1 -3.40 -17.32 -21.29
C LEU A 1 -3.48 -16.58 -19.96
N ASN A 2 -2.36 -16.27 -19.38
CA ASN A 2 -2.35 -15.56 -18.10
C ASN A 2 -2.66 -14.08 -18.33
N ASN A 3 -3.80 -13.64 -17.82
CA ASN A 3 -4.21 -12.24 -17.87
C ASN A 3 -3.91 -11.59 -16.53
N LYS A 4 -2.90 -10.72 -16.47
CA LYS A 4 -2.51 -10.06 -15.24
C LYS A 4 -3.60 -9.12 -14.68
N TYR A 5 -4.62 -8.82 -15.45
CA TYR A 5 -5.75 -7.98 -15.04
C TYR A 5 -6.98 -8.79 -14.64
N GLU A 6 -6.89 -10.11 -14.57
CA GLU A 6 -7.96 -10.88 -13.99
C GLU A 6 -8.13 -10.52 -12.51
N VAL A 7 -9.37 -10.60 -12.03
CA VAL A 7 -9.64 -10.34 -10.62
C VAL A 7 -8.91 -11.41 -9.80
N LEU A 8 -7.89 -10.99 -9.08
CA LEU A 8 -7.05 -11.87 -8.26
C LEU A 8 -7.61 -12.03 -6.86
N ASP A 9 -8.49 -11.12 -6.45
CA ASP A 9 -8.98 -11.03 -5.10
C ASP A 9 -10.32 -10.31 -5.10
N ASN A 10 -11.20 -10.70 -4.21
CA ASN A 10 -12.51 -10.08 -4.06
C ASN A 10 -12.56 -9.04 -2.95
N GLY A 11 -11.47 -8.87 -2.23
CA GLY A 11 -11.42 -7.93 -1.12
C GLY A 11 -12.08 -8.48 0.15
N PRO A 12 -12.43 -7.61 1.11
CA PRO A 12 -12.32 -6.15 1.03
C PRO A 12 -10.89 -5.65 0.87
N PHE A 13 -10.76 -4.46 0.29
CA PHE A 13 -9.46 -3.86 0.05
C PHE A 13 -9.24 -2.65 0.97
N PHE A 14 -7.97 -2.43 1.33
CA PHE A 14 -7.57 -1.39 2.25
C PHE A 14 -6.44 -0.55 1.66
N HIS A 15 -6.38 0.70 2.06
CA HIS A 15 -5.27 1.58 1.72
C HIS A 15 -4.83 2.32 2.99
N GLY A 16 -3.58 2.10 3.38
CA GLY A 16 -2.98 2.77 4.53
C GLY A 16 -2.25 4.03 4.10
N THR A 17 -2.50 5.13 4.79
CA THR A 17 -1.97 6.44 4.42
C THR A 17 -1.97 7.37 5.64
N LYS A 18 -1.31 8.51 5.50
CA LYS A 18 -1.44 9.64 6.45
C LYS A 18 -2.19 10.81 5.84
N ALA A 19 -2.77 10.63 4.65
CA ALA A 19 -3.61 11.64 4.02
C ALA A 19 -5.02 11.59 4.61
N GLU A 20 -5.62 12.75 4.83
CA GLU A 20 -7.01 12.85 5.24
C GLU A 20 -7.90 12.87 4.01
N LEU A 21 -8.67 11.79 3.83
CA LEU A 21 -9.52 11.61 2.68
C LEU A 21 -10.97 11.48 3.13
N LYS A 22 -11.91 11.74 2.23
CA LYS A 22 -13.35 11.70 2.53
C LYS A 22 -14.00 10.55 1.77
N ILE A 23 -15.08 10.03 2.33
CA ILE A 23 -15.90 9.02 1.66
C ILE A 23 -16.33 9.57 0.30
N GLY A 24 -16.12 8.77 -0.74
CA GLY A 24 -16.41 9.15 -2.11
C GLY A 24 -15.24 9.76 -2.88
N ASP A 25 -14.18 10.15 -2.19
CA ASP A 25 -12.98 10.66 -2.85
C ASP A 25 -12.37 9.59 -3.75
N LEU A 26 -11.74 10.04 -4.83
CA LEU A 26 -10.98 9.17 -5.73
C LEU A 26 -9.50 9.37 -5.48
N LEU A 27 -8.84 8.29 -5.07
CA LEU A 27 -7.41 8.30 -4.88
C LEU A 27 -6.76 7.85 -6.19
N LYS A 28 -6.12 8.80 -6.86
CA LYS A 28 -5.58 8.58 -8.21
C LYS A 28 -4.09 8.33 -8.18
N PRO A 29 -3.55 7.58 -9.16
CA PRO A 29 -2.11 7.55 -9.38
C PRO A 29 -1.57 8.96 -9.61
N GLN A 30 -0.25 9.12 -9.55
CA GLN A 30 0.43 10.41 -9.67
C GLN A 30 0.51 11.21 -8.38
N TYR A 31 0.06 10.65 -7.26
CA TYR A 31 0.41 11.20 -5.96
C TYR A 31 1.87 10.91 -5.65
N LEU A 32 2.47 11.70 -4.76
CA LEU A 32 3.81 11.42 -4.28
C LEU A 32 3.82 10.07 -3.55
N SER A 33 4.80 9.23 -3.88
CA SER A 33 4.95 7.94 -3.23
C SER A 33 5.30 8.10 -1.75
N ASN A 34 4.77 7.23 -0.90
CA ASN A 34 5.11 7.16 0.52
C ASN A 34 6.57 6.76 0.76
N TYR A 35 7.22 6.14 -0.22
CA TYR A 35 8.55 5.55 -0.07
C TYR A 35 9.64 6.30 -0.83
N GLN A 36 9.27 7.16 -1.74
CA GLN A 36 10.20 7.94 -2.55
C GLN A 36 9.54 9.26 -2.91
N ASP A 37 10.31 10.32 -2.94
CA ASP A 37 9.80 11.67 -3.15
C ASP A 37 9.59 11.95 -4.65
N LYS A 38 8.73 11.17 -5.27
CA LYS A 38 8.36 11.34 -6.68
C LYS A 38 6.94 10.81 -6.92
N LYS A 39 6.32 11.26 -7.99
CA LYS A 39 4.98 10.81 -8.36
C LYS A 39 4.99 9.35 -8.78
N SER A 40 4.00 8.60 -8.30
CA SER A 40 3.82 7.20 -8.63
C SER A 40 2.94 7.04 -9.86
N ASN A 41 3.25 6.05 -10.71
CA ASN A 41 2.43 5.70 -11.86
C ASN A 41 1.25 4.82 -11.48
N TYR A 42 1.26 4.28 -10.27
CA TYR A 42 0.25 3.35 -9.77
C TYR A 42 -0.26 3.82 -8.43
N ILE A 43 -1.48 3.38 -8.10
CA ILE A 43 -1.99 3.45 -6.74
C ILE A 43 -1.95 2.05 -6.14
N TYR A 44 -1.53 1.95 -4.88
CA TYR A 44 -1.29 0.68 -4.21
C TYR A 44 -2.33 0.42 -3.12
N PHE A 45 -2.72 -0.84 -2.98
CA PHE A 45 -3.71 -1.25 -1.98
C PHE A 45 -3.51 -2.73 -1.63
N THR A 46 -4.20 -3.18 -0.61
CA THR A 46 -4.03 -4.55 -0.11
C THR A 46 -5.35 -5.12 0.40
N ALA A 47 -5.45 -6.44 0.42
CA ALA A 47 -6.60 -7.13 1.00
C ALA A 47 -6.32 -7.60 2.44
N THR A 48 -5.16 -7.28 3.02
CA THR A 48 -4.84 -7.61 4.41
C THR A 48 -4.72 -6.35 5.26
N LEU A 49 -5.32 -6.39 6.45
CA LEU A 49 -5.26 -5.26 7.37
C LEU A 49 -3.82 -4.97 7.82
N ASP A 50 -3.04 -6.02 8.09
CA ASP A 50 -1.66 -5.84 8.54
C ASP A 50 -0.80 -5.08 7.52
N ALA A 51 -0.92 -5.42 6.24
CA ALA A 51 -0.18 -4.70 5.20
C ALA A 51 -0.63 -3.23 5.11
N ALA A 52 -1.92 -2.96 5.28
CA ALA A 52 -2.43 -1.58 5.30
C ALA A 52 -1.89 -0.80 6.51
N LYS A 53 -1.77 -1.43 7.67
CA LYS A 53 -1.15 -0.82 8.85
C LYS A 53 0.26 -0.37 8.55
N TRP A 54 1.07 -1.23 7.96
CA TRP A 54 2.43 -0.88 7.55
C TRP A 54 2.43 0.28 6.57
N GLY A 55 1.53 0.30 5.61
CA GLY A 55 1.41 1.41 4.66
C GLY A 55 1.16 2.74 5.36
N ALA A 56 0.28 2.76 6.34
CA ALA A 56 -0.02 3.96 7.11
C ALA A 56 1.14 4.39 8.01
N GLU A 57 1.74 3.42 8.70
CA GLU A 57 2.79 3.68 9.70
C GLU A 57 4.11 4.11 9.07
N LEU A 58 4.42 3.60 7.88
CA LEU A 58 5.66 3.92 7.18
C LEU A 58 5.55 5.12 6.24
N ALA A 59 4.36 5.70 6.09
CA ALA A 59 4.17 6.89 5.26
C ALA A 59 5.01 8.05 5.78
N THR A 60 5.53 8.86 4.86
CA THR A 60 6.51 9.89 5.17
C THR A 60 5.96 11.12 5.88
N SER A 61 4.66 11.37 5.83
CA SER A 61 4.03 12.50 6.48
C SER A 61 4.04 12.33 8.01
N LYS A 62 3.98 13.46 8.74
CA LYS A 62 3.85 13.47 10.19
C LYS A 62 2.40 13.47 10.65
N SER A 63 1.45 13.43 9.72
CA SER A 63 0.02 13.42 10.03
C SER A 63 -0.40 12.08 10.62
N LYS A 64 -1.64 12.03 11.11
CA LYS A 64 -2.21 10.83 11.71
C LYS A 64 -2.28 9.68 10.71
N GLU A 65 -1.94 8.49 11.17
CA GLU A 65 -2.06 7.24 10.42
C GLU A 65 -3.54 6.90 10.21
N ARG A 66 -3.91 6.58 8.97
CA ARG A 66 -5.29 6.27 8.59
C ARG A 66 -5.35 5.05 7.70
N ILE A 67 -6.41 4.27 7.83
CA ILE A 67 -6.70 3.14 6.95
C ILE A 67 -8.09 3.34 6.37
N TYR A 68 -8.18 3.28 5.06
CA TYR A 68 -9.45 3.39 4.35
C TYR A 68 -9.82 2.06 3.72
N ILE A 69 -11.11 1.78 3.69
CA ILE A 69 -11.67 0.71 2.88
C ILE A 69 -11.88 1.32 1.51
N VAL A 70 -11.36 0.66 0.48
CA VAL A 70 -11.33 1.21 -0.88
C VAL A 70 -11.90 0.24 -1.89
N GLU A 71 -12.37 0.78 -3.01
CA GLU A 71 -12.87 0.02 -4.15
C GLU A 71 -12.03 0.37 -5.38
N PRO A 72 -11.31 -0.60 -5.96
CA PRO A 72 -10.62 -0.32 -7.22
C PRO A 72 -11.62 -0.13 -8.34
N LEU A 73 -11.43 0.93 -9.12
CA LEU A 73 -12.36 1.29 -10.20
C LEU A 73 -11.95 0.74 -11.56
N GLY A 74 -10.88 -0.01 -11.62
CA GLY A 74 -10.40 -0.63 -12.87
C GLY A 74 -9.53 -1.83 -12.59
N ASP A 75 -8.86 -2.29 -13.62
CA ASP A 75 -7.98 -3.46 -13.53
C ASP A 75 -6.82 -3.23 -12.58
N PHE A 76 -6.38 -4.29 -11.94
CA PHE A 76 -5.21 -4.24 -11.05
C PHE A 76 -4.39 -5.52 -11.18
N GLU A 77 -3.18 -5.45 -10.69
CA GLU A 77 -2.23 -6.57 -10.74
C GLU A 77 -1.51 -6.71 -9.40
N ASN A 78 -0.84 -7.83 -9.21
CA ASN A 78 0.00 -8.05 -8.03
C ASN A 78 1.04 -6.93 -7.92
N ASP A 79 1.25 -6.45 -6.70
CA ASP A 79 2.30 -5.49 -6.42
C ASP A 79 3.67 -6.17 -6.55
N PRO A 80 4.49 -5.82 -7.56
CA PRO A 80 5.78 -6.47 -7.75
C PRO A 80 6.78 -6.16 -6.65
N ASN A 81 6.52 -5.15 -5.85
CA ASN A 81 7.39 -4.79 -4.72
C ASN A 81 7.29 -5.80 -3.58
N LEU A 82 6.19 -6.55 -3.51
CA LEU A 82 5.91 -7.50 -2.43
C LEU A 82 5.72 -8.94 -2.93
N THR A 83 5.51 -9.12 -4.22
CA THR A 83 5.27 -10.45 -4.80
C THR A 83 6.59 -11.17 -5.05
N ASN A 84 6.67 -12.46 -4.67
CA ASN A 84 7.83 -13.31 -4.84
C ASN A 84 9.12 -12.74 -4.21
N LYS A 85 8.99 -12.08 -3.07
CA LYS A 85 10.15 -11.52 -2.36
C LYS A 85 10.66 -12.50 -1.32
N LYS A 86 10.21 -12.38 -0.08
CA LYS A 86 10.63 -13.29 0.99
C LYS A 86 10.05 -14.70 0.81
N PHE A 87 8.80 -14.78 0.34
CA PHE A 87 8.09 -16.01 0.07
C PHE A 87 7.56 -16.01 -1.35
N HIS A 88 7.31 -17.18 -1.91
CA HIS A 88 6.70 -17.31 -3.22
C HIS A 88 5.26 -16.77 -3.20
N GLY A 89 4.86 -16.08 -4.27
CA GLY A 89 3.53 -15.55 -4.42
C GLY A 89 3.34 -14.17 -3.80
N ASN A 90 2.10 -13.85 -3.49
CA ASN A 90 1.70 -12.55 -2.94
C ASN A 90 1.01 -12.75 -1.58
N PRO A 91 1.78 -13.11 -0.54
CA PRO A 91 1.20 -13.46 0.77
C PRO A 91 0.49 -12.31 1.47
N THR A 92 0.88 -11.08 1.21
CA THR A 92 0.22 -9.90 1.80
C THR A 92 -1.01 -9.48 1.01
N ARG A 93 -1.30 -10.15 -0.11
CA ARG A 93 -2.41 -9.82 -1.00
C ARG A 93 -2.40 -8.34 -1.35
N SER A 94 -1.24 -7.88 -1.84
CA SER A 94 -1.01 -6.48 -2.19
C SER A 94 -1.04 -6.32 -3.70
N TYR A 95 -1.66 -5.23 -4.13
CA TYR A 95 -1.94 -4.98 -5.55
C TYR A 95 -1.63 -3.53 -5.91
N ARG A 96 -1.60 -3.27 -7.21
CA ARG A 96 -1.47 -1.92 -7.74
C ARG A 96 -2.35 -1.74 -8.96
N SER A 97 -2.76 -0.51 -9.22
CA SER A 97 -3.61 -0.19 -10.36
C SER A 97 -3.24 1.17 -10.94
N ARG A 98 -3.47 1.32 -12.22
CA ARG A 98 -3.39 2.62 -12.90
C ARG A 98 -4.71 3.39 -12.81
N SER A 99 -5.77 2.71 -12.42
CA SER A 99 -7.09 3.30 -12.23
C SER A 99 -7.26 3.78 -10.79
N PRO A 100 -8.15 4.74 -10.55
CA PRO A 100 -8.35 5.26 -9.19
C PRO A 100 -8.94 4.23 -8.24
N LEU A 101 -8.75 4.48 -6.95
CA LEU A 101 -9.46 3.82 -5.86
C LEU A 101 -10.52 4.79 -5.34
N LYS A 102 -11.73 4.28 -5.10
CA LYS A 102 -12.78 5.05 -4.46
C LYS A 102 -12.76 4.80 -2.96
N ILE A 103 -12.78 5.87 -2.17
CA ILE A 103 -12.83 5.76 -0.71
C ILE A 103 -14.26 5.40 -0.29
N ILE A 104 -14.42 4.22 0.31
CA ILE A 104 -15.71 3.70 0.74
C ILE A 104 -15.99 4.04 2.19
N ALA A 105 -14.98 3.90 3.05
CA ALA A 105 -15.10 4.15 4.48
C ALA A 105 -13.71 4.34 5.09
N GLU A 106 -13.64 4.92 6.27
CA GLU A 106 -12.43 4.92 7.07
C GLU A 106 -12.58 3.90 8.18
N LEU A 107 -11.52 3.11 8.42
CA LEU A 107 -11.48 2.17 9.53
C LEU A 107 -11.22 2.95 10.82
N GLY A 108 -12.22 2.99 11.71
CA GLY A 108 -12.18 3.85 12.88
C GLY A 108 -11.26 3.37 13.99
N LEU A 109 -11.34 2.08 14.32
CA LEU A 109 -10.53 1.50 15.39
C LEU A 109 -9.67 0.39 14.83
N TRP A 110 -8.37 0.50 15.07
CA TRP A 110 -7.42 -0.55 14.72
C TRP A 110 -6.18 -0.41 15.58
N GLU A 111 -5.53 -1.54 15.83
CA GLU A 111 -4.35 -1.58 16.68
C GLU A 111 -3.11 -1.43 15.80
N ARG A 112 -2.35 -0.37 16.04
CA ARG A 112 -1.11 -0.13 15.30
C ARG A 112 0.00 -1.04 15.81
N HIS A 113 1.01 -1.27 14.98
CA HIS A 113 2.22 -1.96 15.44
C HIS A 113 2.89 -1.12 16.52
N SER A 114 3.66 -1.78 17.40
CA SER A 114 4.38 -1.07 18.45
C SER A 114 5.43 -0.13 17.85
N ASP A 115 5.80 0.90 18.60
CA ASP A 115 6.86 1.81 18.19
C ASP A 115 8.16 1.05 17.95
N GLU A 116 8.44 0.03 18.75
CA GLU A 116 9.61 -0.82 18.59
C GLU A 116 9.59 -1.56 17.24
N GLU A 117 8.46 -2.15 16.88
CA GLU A 117 8.30 -2.83 15.60
C GLU A 117 8.44 -1.87 14.42
N VAL A 118 7.82 -0.69 14.51
CA VAL A 118 7.90 0.32 13.45
C VAL A 118 9.35 0.80 13.29
N ASN A 119 10.03 1.09 14.39
CA ASN A 119 11.42 1.53 14.35
C ASN A 119 12.35 0.46 13.78
N HIS A 120 12.09 -0.81 14.10
CA HIS A 120 12.85 -1.92 13.53
C HIS A 120 12.66 -2.00 12.02
N MET A 121 11.42 -1.86 11.55
CA MET A 121 11.11 -1.87 10.12
C MET A 121 11.79 -0.70 9.39
N LEU A 122 11.71 0.51 9.95
CA LEU A 122 12.33 1.69 9.36
C LEU A 122 13.85 1.54 9.27
N THR A 123 14.47 0.99 10.30
CA THR A 123 15.90 0.71 10.31
C THR A 123 16.28 -0.29 9.24
N SER A 124 15.51 -1.37 9.11
CA SER A 124 15.74 -2.40 8.10
C SER A 124 15.62 -1.85 6.67
N LEU A 125 14.60 -1.02 6.42
CA LEU A 125 14.41 -0.40 5.11
C LEU A 125 15.54 0.56 4.76
N LYS A 126 16.00 1.34 5.74
CA LYS A 126 17.11 2.25 5.56
C LYS A 126 18.38 1.49 5.20
N LYS A 127 18.66 0.40 5.91
CA LYS A 127 19.81 -0.46 5.66
C LYS A 127 19.76 -1.05 4.24
N LEU A 128 18.61 -1.55 3.83
CA LEU A 128 18.43 -2.10 2.48
C LEU A 128 18.69 -1.05 1.40
N ARG A 129 18.24 0.18 1.61
CA ARG A 129 18.50 1.28 0.68
C ARG A 129 19.98 1.64 0.60
N GLU A 130 20.65 1.71 1.73
CA GLU A 130 22.08 2.00 1.80
C GLU A 130 22.91 0.91 1.12
N GLU A 131 22.45 -0.33 1.16
CA GLU A 131 23.10 -1.47 0.50
C GLU A 131 22.70 -1.61 -0.98
N GLY A 132 21.82 -0.73 -1.48
CA GLY A 132 21.32 -0.80 -2.86
C GLY A 132 20.41 -1.98 -3.13
N LYS A 133 19.84 -2.60 -2.09
CA LYS A 133 18.98 -3.77 -2.20
C LYS A 133 17.50 -3.45 -2.25
N ALA A 134 17.12 -2.23 -1.86
CA ALA A 134 15.73 -1.80 -1.88
C ALA A 134 15.41 -1.15 -3.23
N VAL A 135 14.84 -1.91 -4.14
CA VAL A 135 14.41 -1.45 -5.45
C VAL A 135 12.90 -1.37 -5.46
N ILE A 136 12.37 -0.22 -5.87
CA ILE A 136 10.92 0.01 -5.98
C ILE A 136 10.53 -0.01 -7.44
N TYR A 137 9.63 -0.91 -7.80
CA TYR A 137 9.08 -1.06 -9.14
C TYR A 137 7.78 -0.26 -9.25
N ASP A 138 7.81 0.74 -10.13
CA ASP A 138 6.64 1.59 -10.31
C ASP A 138 6.43 2.00 -11.78
#